data_85adc71a442a076605d15fb9dcf2dd89
#
_entry.id   85adc71a442a076605d15fb9dcf2dd89
#
_cell.length_a   1.000
_cell.length_b   1.000
_cell.length_c   1.000
_cell.angle_alpha   90.00
_cell.angle_beta   90.00
_cell.angle_gamma   90.00
#
_symmetry.space_group_name_H-M   'P 1'
#
loop_
_entity.id
_entity.type
_entity.pdbx_description
1 polymer ?
#
loop_
_entity_poly.entity_id
_entity_poly.type
_entity_poly.pdbx_seq_one_letter_code
_entity_poly.pdbx_strand_id
1 'polypeptide(L)'
;GSEMCIRDRRDVIAKAPTGTGKTFAYGIPIVEHVDPEDESVQAVILAPTRELAIQITDEIRDLAAFKPGVRTVCLYGGAPIGRQIDTLKKHPQIVVATPGRLSDHMKRRTVRVDTAQTVVLDEADRMLDMGFIHDVTRLLDKMNKRRNLGLFSATISREVMDIAWVYQRDAAEITVREDEQNKPDLSLIHI
;
A
#
# COMPACT_ATOMS: atom_id res chain seq x y z
N GLY A 1 -5.15 9.59 13.68
CA GLY A 1 -5.92 9.20 12.57
C GLY A 1 -5.56 7.84 12.00
N SER A 2 -5.29 7.79 10.70
CA SER A 2 -5.01 6.54 9.96
C SER A 2 -3.79 5.78 10.48
N GLU A 3 -2.74 6.46 10.90
CA GLU A 3 -1.52 5.86 11.47
C GLU A 3 -1.82 4.99 12.68
N MET A 4 -2.66 5.48 13.58
CA MET A 4 -3.02 4.77 14.80
C MET A 4 -3.84 3.50 14.48
N CYS A 5 -4.76 3.57 13.52
CA CYS A 5 -5.59 2.41 13.14
C CYS A 5 -4.76 1.29 12.51
N ILE A 6 -3.82 1.61 11.60
CA ILE A 6 -2.93 0.61 11.00
C ILE A 6 -1.96 0.05 12.07
N ARG A 7 -1.47 0.90 12.95
CA ARG A 7 -0.65 0.49 14.09
C ARG A 7 -1.39 -0.49 15.02
N ASP A 8 -2.68 -0.26 15.26
CA ASP A 8 -3.54 -1.13 16.05
C ASP A 8 -4.05 -2.34 15.27
N ARG A 9 -3.58 -2.53 14.03
CA ARG A 9 -3.98 -3.61 13.12
C ARG A 9 -5.48 -3.65 12.82
N ARG A 10 -6.11 -2.49 12.73
CA ARG A 10 -7.49 -2.32 12.30
C ARG A 10 -7.55 -2.05 10.80
N ASP A 11 -8.63 -2.49 10.17
CA ASP A 11 -8.91 -2.11 8.80
C ASP A 11 -9.24 -0.61 8.72
N VAL A 12 -8.89 0.04 7.62
CA VAL A 12 -9.05 1.48 7.42
C VAL A 12 -9.64 1.75 6.04
N ILE A 13 -10.64 2.62 6.00
CA ILE A 13 -11.08 3.31 4.78
C ILE A 13 -10.71 4.78 4.93
N ALA A 14 -9.78 5.27 4.14
CA ALA A 14 -9.34 6.65 4.16
C ALA A 14 -9.74 7.36 2.87
N LYS A 15 -10.67 8.31 2.98
CA LYS A 15 -10.94 9.27 1.91
C LYS A 15 -9.97 10.43 2.05
N ALA A 16 -9.01 10.51 1.14
CA ALA A 16 -7.99 11.55 1.16
C ALA A 16 -7.56 11.91 -0.27
N PRO A 17 -7.46 13.19 -0.60
CA PRO A 17 -6.94 13.66 -1.88
C PRO A 17 -5.50 13.21 -2.12
N THR A 18 -5.05 13.26 -3.37
CA THR A 18 -3.66 13.02 -3.74
C THR A 18 -2.76 14.10 -3.12
N GLY A 19 -1.55 13.72 -2.67
CA GLY A 19 -0.59 14.67 -2.09
C GLY A 19 -0.81 14.99 -0.60
N THR A 20 -1.68 14.27 0.10
CA THR A 20 -2.00 14.49 1.52
C THR A 20 -1.10 13.71 2.51
N GLY A 21 0.02 13.17 2.06
CA GLY A 21 0.91 12.38 2.94
C GLY A 21 0.38 10.99 3.27
N LYS A 22 -0.53 10.43 2.48
CA LYS A 22 -1.10 9.09 2.69
C LYS A 22 -0.04 8.00 2.83
N THR A 23 1.02 8.07 2.04
CA THR A 23 2.10 7.09 2.07
C THR A 23 2.76 7.02 3.44
N PHE A 24 2.97 8.15 4.09
CA PHE A 24 3.50 8.17 5.46
C PHE A 24 2.52 7.58 6.47
N ALA A 25 1.22 7.82 6.28
CA ALA A 25 0.19 7.33 7.19
C ALA A 25 0.13 5.80 7.26
N TYR A 26 0.38 5.09 6.17
CA TYR A 26 0.48 3.63 6.19
C TYR A 26 1.93 3.12 6.19
N GLY A 27 2.86 3.87 5.62
CA GLY A 27 4.26 3.48 5.49
C GLY A 27 4.99 3.39 6.83
N ILE A 28 4.81 4.38 7.70
CA ILE A 28 5.41 4.39 9.05
C ILE A 28 5.02 3.15 9.83
N PRO A 29 3.72 2.84 10.05
CA PRO A 29 3.32 1.64 10.77
C PRO A 29 3.79 0.35 10.09
N ILE A 30 3.80 0.27 8.75
CA ILE A 30 4.30 -0.90 8.04
C ILE A 30 5.77 -1.14 8.37
N VAL A 31 6.62 -0.12 8.22
CA VAL A 31 8.06 -0.24 8.49
C VAL A 31 8.31 -0.55 9.97
N GLU A 32 7.56 0.05 10.89
CA GLU A 32 7.67 -0.25 12.34
C GLU A 32 7.39 -1.73 12.65
N HIS A 33 6.38 -2.34 11.99
CA HIS A 33 5.94 -3.70 12.29
C HIS A 33 6.69 -4.80 11.53
N VAL A 34 7.38 -4.47 10.44
CA VAL A 34 8.16 -5.45 9.68
C VAL A 34 9.31 -5.97 10.53
N ASP A 35 9.41 -7.30 10.64
CA ASP A 35 10.56 -7.98 11.22
C ASP A 35 11.64 -8.17 10.13
N PRO A 36 12.81 -7.53 10.24
CA PRO A 36 13.87 -7.67 9.26
C PRO A 36 14.52 -9.07 9.22
N GLU A 37 14.36 -9.86 10.27
CA GLU A 37 14.89 -11.23 10.35
C GLU A 37 13.95 -12.27 9.69
N ASP A 38 12.68 -11.93 9.50
CA ASP A 38 11.74 -12.76 8.76
C ASP A 38 11.81 -12.42 7.26
N GLU A 39 12.33 -13.34 6.47
CA GLU A 39 12.52 -13.20 5.02
C GLU A 39 11.22 -13.37 4.20
N SER A 40 10.08 -13.55 4.84
CA SER A 40 8.79 -13.62 4.14
C SER A 40 8.25 -12.24 3.76
N VAL A 41 7.34 -12.20 2.79
CA VAL A 41 6.59 -10.97 2.47
C VAL A 41 5.61 -10.69 3.60
N GLN A 42 5.76 -9.52 4.25
CA GLN A 42 4.97 -9.12 5.42
C GLN A 42 3.98 -8.01 5.11
N ALA A 43 4.27 -7.19 4.08
CA ALA A 43 3.35 -6.15 3.62
C ALA A 43 3.28 -6.09 2.10
N VAL A 44 2.08 -5.84 1.59
CA VAL A 44 1.81 -5.63 0.16
C VAL A 44 1.07 -4.32 -0.02
N ILE A 45 1.59 -3.45 -0.90
CA ILE A 45 0.96 -2.18 -1.27
C ILE A 45 0.66 -2.24 -2.76
N LEU A 46 -0.61 -2.11 -3.13
CA LEU A 46 -1.05 -2.06 -4.52
C LEU A 46 -1.28 -0.61 -4.95
N ALA A 47 -0.78 -0.27 -6.13
CA ALA A 47 -0.95 1.02 -6.77
C ALA A 47 -1.42 0.85 -8.22
N PRO A 48 -2.26 1.78 -8.75
CA PRO A 48 -2.85 1.63 -10.09
C PRO A 48 -1.83 1.79 -11.23
N THR A 49 -0.76 2.55 -11.00
CA THR A 49 0.20 2.91 -12.04
C THR A 49 1.63 2.60 -11.64
N ARG A 50 2.47 2.40 -12.64
CA ARG A 50 3.92 2.25 -12.50
C ARG A 50 4.54 3.44 -11.74
N GLU A 51 4.17 4.66 -12.13
CA GLU A 51 4.71 5.91 -11.57
C GLU A 51 4.41 6.00 -10.07
N LEU A 52 3.17 5.72 -9.68
CA LEU A 52 2.78 5.72 -8.26
C LEU A 52 3.47 4.60 -7.49
N ALA A 53 3.58 3.40 -8.04
CA ALA A 53 4.28 2.30 -7.40
C ALA A 53 5.76 2.62 -7.15
N ILE A 54 6.44 3.28 -8.08
CA ILE A 54 7.82 3.73 -7.93
C ILE A 54 7.92 4.79 -6.83
N GLN A 55 7.05 5.81 -6.86
CA GLN A 55 7.02 6.86 -5.85
C GLN A 55 6.81 6.28 -4.45
N ILE A 56 5.81 5.43 -4.27
CA ILE A 56 5.55 4.77 -2.98
C ILE A 56 6.77 3.96 -2.53
N THR A 57 7.40 3.23 -3.45
CA THR A 57 8.59 2.43 -3.13
C THR A 57 9.73 3.29 -2.61
N ASP A 58 9.98 4.44 -3.21
CA ASP A 58 11.05 5.35 -2.80
C ASP A 58 10.73 5.95 -1.43
N GLU A 59 9.50 6.39 -1.19
CA GLU A 59 9.05 6.89 0.13
C GLU A 59 9.17 5.80 1.22
N ILE A 60 8.79 4.55 0.93
CA ILE A 60 8.95 3.42 1.88
C ILE A 60 10.43 3.13 2.16
N ARG A 61 11.30 3.21 1.15
CA ARG A 61 12.75 3.01 1.33
C ARG A 61 13.36 4.09 2.21
N ASP A 62 12.93 5.34 2.04
CA ASP A 62 13.38 6.45 2.88
C ASP A 62 12.98 6.21 4.35
N LEU A 63 11.75 5.76 4.60
CA LEU A 63 11.30 5.36 5.94
C LEU A 63 12.10 4.15 6.46
N ALA A 64 12.35 3.15 5.63
CA ALA A 64 13.09 1.95 6.00
C ALA A 64 14.58 2.19 6.27
N ALA A 65 15.13 3.35 5.86
CA ALA A 65 16.50 3.75 6.20
C ALA A 65 16.75 3.82 7.72
N PHE A 66 15.70 4.07 8.50
CA PHE A 66 15.74 4.08 9.97
C PHE A 66 15.63 2.69 10.61
N LYS A 67 15.41 1.65 9.79
CA LYS A 67 15.29 0.26 10.27
C LYS A 67 16.12 -0.68 9.39
N PRO A 68 17.41 -0.87 9.72
CA PRO A 68 18.31 -1.72 8.94
C PRO A 68 17.76 -3.15 8.75
N GLY A 69 17.99 -3.71 7.56
CA GLY A 69 17.53 -5.07 7.22
C GLY A 69 16.16 -5.14 6.54
N VAL A 70 15.35 -4.07 6.59
CA VAL A 70 14.07 -4.01 5.86
C VAL A 70 14.34 -3.76 4.38
N ARG A 71 13.80 -4.62 3.52
CA ARG A 71 13.96 -4.57 2.07
C ARG A 71 12.60 -4.38 1.38
N THR A 72 12.57 -3.51 0.38
CA THR A 72 11.37 -3.20 -0.40
C THR A 72 11.62 -3.46 -1.88
N VAL A 73 10.67 -4.08 -2.56
CA VAL A 73 10.69 -4.30 -4.01
C VAL A 73 9.52 -3.58 -4.69
N CYS A 74 9.78 -3.06 -5.89
CA CYS A 74 8.76 -2.50 -6.78
C CYS A 74 8.51 -3.43 -7.97
N LEU A 75 7.26 -3.87 -8.14
CA LEU A 75 6.84 -4.77 -9.22
C LEU A 75 5.81 -4.09 -10.13
N TYR A 76 6.18 -3.78 -11.36
CA TYR A 76 5.32 -3.08 -12.31
C TYR A 76 5.53 -3.57 -13.75
N GLY A 77 4.52 -3.38 -14.59
CA GLY A 77 4.56 -3.72 -16.01
C GLY A 77 5.47 -2.79 -16.81
N GLY A 78 5.92 -3.25 -18.00
CA GLY A 78 6.78 -2.47 -18.88
C GLY A 78 8.27 -2.51 -18.54
N ALA A 79 8.66 -3.12 -17.41
CA ALA A 79 10.06 -3.40 -17.08
C ALA A 79 10.40 -4.88 -17.32
N PRO A 80 11.67 -5.22 -17.59
CA PRO A 80 12.09 -6.61 -17.74
C PRO A 80 11.83 -7.40 -16.46
N ILE A 81 11.06 -8.48 -16.58
CA ILE A 81 10.64 -9.28 -15.43
C ILE A 81 11.84 -9.96 -14.72
N GLY A 82 12.90 -10.32 -15.45
CA GLY A 82 14.10 -10.93 -14.90
C GLY A 82 14.76 -10.09 -13.81
N ARG A 83 14.86 -8.76 -14.00
CA ARG A 83 15.40 -7.84 -12.99
C ARG A 83 14.56 -7.83 -11.71
N GLN A 84 13.24 -7.92 -11.85
CA GLN A 84 12.35 -7.98 -10.70
C GLN A 84 12.49 -9.32 -9.97
N ILE A 85 12.65 -10.43 -10.70
CA ILE A 85 12.94 -11.75 -10.12
C ILE A 85 14.25 -11.73 -9.34
N ASP A 86 15.30 -11.12 -9.87
CA ASP A 86 16.59 -11.02 -9.17
C ASP A 86 16.49 -10.18 -7.88
N THR A 87 15.63 -9.15 -7.89
CA THR A 87 15.35 -8.39 -6.66
C THR A 87 14.55 -9.23 -5.65
N LEU A 88 13.59 -10.02 -6.12
CA LEU A 88 12.78 -10.90 -5.26
C LEU A 88 13.62 -11.98 -4.58
N LYS A 89 14.71 -12.46 -5.20
CA LYS A 89 15.67 -13.40 -4.59
C LYS A 89 16.40 -12.83 -3.36
N LYS A 90 16.33 -11.53 -3.13
CA LYS A 90 16.86 -10.87 -1.93
C LYS A 90 15.87 -10.88 -0.76
N HIS A 91 14.78 -11.61 -0.90
CA HIS A 91 13.75 -11.80 0.13
C HIS A 91 13.21 -10.47 0.72
N PRO A 92 12.59 -9.58 -0.09
CA PRO A 92 12.01 -8.33 0.41
C PRO A 92 10.78 -8.62 1.27
N GLN A 93 10.68 -7.93 2.41
CA GLN A 93 9.55 -8.01 3.32
C GLN A 93 8.38 -7.14 2.86
N ILE A 94 8.65 -6.08 2.09
CA ILE A 94 7.63 -5.15 1.60
C ILE A 94 7.60 -5.22 0.06
N VAL A 95 6.42 -5.47 -0.48
CA VAL A 95 6.16 -5.50 -1.92
C VAL A 95 5.25 -4.34 -2.29
N VAL A 96 5.71 -3.45 -3.15
CA VAL A 96 4.89 -2.42 -3.78
C VAL A 96 4.67 -2.82 -5.24
N ALA A 97 3.43 -2.89 -5.70
CA ALA A 97 3.16 -3.46 -7.01
C ALA A 97 1.95 -2.86 -7.71
N THR A 98 1.97 -2.93 -9.05
CA THR A 98 0.74 -2.85 -9.85
C THR A 98 0.04 -4.22 -9.85
N PRO A 99 -1.31 -4.28 -9.80
CA PRO A 99 -2.05 -5.54 -9.64
C PRO A 99 -1.70 -6.60 -10.68
N GLY A 100 -1.66 -6.24 -11.95
CA GLY A 100 -1.39 -7.19 -13.04
C GLY A 100 0.02 -7.80 -12.98
N ARG A 101 1.04 -7.00 -12.63
CA ARG A 101 2.42 -7.51 -12.52
C ARG A 101 2.60 -8.38 -11.29
N LEU A 102 1.96 -8.06 -10.17
CA LEU A 102 1.99 -8.94 -9.00
C LEU A 102 1.32 -10.28 -9.31
N SER A 103 0.17 -10.26 -10.00
CA SER A 103 -0.51 -11.47 -10.47
C SER A 103 0.39 -12.33 -11.38
N ASP A 104 1.17 -11.71 -12.28
CA ASP A 104 2.12 -12.41 -13.15
C ASP A 104 3.25 -13.08 -12.34
N HIS A 105 3.85 -12.37 -11.40
CA HIS A 105 4.87 -12.96 -10.51
C HIS A 105 4.33 -14.12 -9.68
N MET A 106 3.09 -14.02 -9.18
CA MET A 106 2.45 -15.12 -8.43
C MET A 106 2.19 -16.35 -9.30
N LYS A 107 1.71 -16.16 -10.55
CA LYS A 107 1.54 -17.25 -11.53
C LYS A 107 2.86 -17.95 -11.82
N ARG A 108 3.95 -17.20 -11.90
CA ARG A 108 5.33 -17.70 -12.09
C ARG A 108 5.94 -18.29 -10.82
N ARG A 109 5.27 -18.16 -9.68
CA ARG A 109 5.78 -18.59 -8.37
C ARG A 109 7.10 -17.93 -7.96
N THR A 110 7.35 -16.71 -8.44
CA THR A 110 8.53 -15.91 -8.10
C THR A 110 8.34 -15.04 -6.87
N VAL A 111 7.11 -14.91 -6.38
CA VAL A 111 6.76 -14.26 -5.12
C VAL A 111 5.60 -15.00 -4.45
N ARG A 112 5.62 -15.04 -3.13
CA ARG A 112 4.53 -15.53 -2.29
C ARG A 112 4.01 -14.39 -1.43
N VAL A 113 2.69 -14.18 -1.42
CA VAL A 113 2.03 -13.11 -0.66
C VAL A 113 1.08 -13.63 0.43
N ASP A 114 0.96 -14.94 0.55
CA ASP A 114 0.10 -15.60 1.55
C ASP A 114 0.54 -15.35 3.01
N THR A 115 1.77 -14.88 3.20
CA THR A 115 2.33 -14.48 4.50
C THR A 115 2.10 -13.01 4.84
N ALA A 116 1.57 -12.21 3.91
CA ALA A 116 1.35 -10.79 4.12
C ALA A 116 0.40 -10.53 5.31
N GLN A 117 0.85 -9.71 6.25
CA GLN A 117 0.09 -9.31 7.43
C GLN A 117 -0.68 -8.00 7.19
N THR A 118 -0.10 -7.09 6.44
CA THR A 118 -0.68 -5.79 6.09
C THR A 118 -0.83 -5.67 4.59
N VAL A 119 -2.00 -5.26 4.14
CA VAL A 119 -2.28 -4.98 2.72
C VAL A 119 -2.84 -3.57 2.60
N VAL A 120 -2.33 -2.81 1.62
CA VAL A 120 -2.81 -1.47 1.32
C VAL A 120 -3.20 -1.39 -0.16
N LEU A 121 -4.36 -0.83 -0.44
CA LEU A 121 -4.77 -0.39 -1.77
C LEU A 121 -4.69 1.13 -1.81
N ASP A 122 -3.72 1.70 -2.52
CA ASP A 122 -3.61 3.14 -2.70
C ASP A 122 -4.22 3.56 -4.04
N GLU A 123 -4.93 4.69 -4.05
CA GLU A 123 -5.77 5.13 -5.16
C GLU A 123 -6.74 4.02 -5.62
N ALA A 124 -7.47 3.42 -4.68
CA ALA A 124 -8.34 2.28 -4.94
C ALA A 124 -9.40 2.58 -6.02
N ASP A 125 -10.02 3.77 -6.01
CA ASP A 125 -10.95 4.22 -7.05
C ASP A 125 -10.31 4.17 -8.44
N ARG A 126 -9.10 4.66 -8.59
CA ARG A 126 -8.39 4.65 -9.86
C ARG A 126 -8.03 3.23 -10.31
N MET A 127 -7.66 2.33 -9.40
CA MET A 127 -7.44 0.92 -9.77
C MET A 127 -8.70 0.29 -10.34
N LEU A 128 -9.86 0.58 -9.76
CA LEU A 128 -11.15 0.04 -10.22
C LEU A 128 -11.57 0.65 -11.56
N ASP A 129 -11.41 1.97 -11.73
CA ASP A 129 -11.68 2.67 -13.00
C ASP A 129 -10.81 2.15 -14.15
N MET A 130 -9.59 1.70 -13.86
CA MET A 130 -8.69 1.06 -14.82
C MET A 130 -9.02 -0.42 -15.09
N GLY A 131 -10.05 -0.97 -14.45
CA GLY A 131 -10.50 -2.34 -14.66
C GLY A 131 -9.74 -3.42 -13.87
N PHE A 132 -8.97 -3.04 -12.85
CA PHE A 132 -8.18 -3.99 -12.03
C PHE A 132 -8.98 -4.73 -10.96
N ILE A 133 -10.31 -4.60 -10.92
CA ILE A 133 -11.14 -5.21 -9.86
C ILE A 133 -10.89 -6.72 -9.71
N HIS A 134 -10.81 -7.45 -10.83
CA HIS A 134 -10.59 -8.90 -10.80
C HIS A 134 -9.19 -9.28 -10.32
N ASP A 135 -8.17 -8.50 -10.69
CA ASP A 135 -6.81 -8.74 -10.20
C ASP A 135 -6.73 -8.43 -8.71
N VAL A 136 -7.29 -7.31 -8.26
CA VAL A 136 -7.29 -6.90 -6.85
C VAL A 136 -8.00 -7.94 -5.98
N THR A 137 -9.22 -8.36 -6.33
CA THR A 137 -9.97 -9.35 -5.55
C THR A 137 -9.26 -10.70 -5.50
N ARG A 138 -8.70 -11.17 -6.62
CA ARG A 138 -7.90 -12.40 -6.67
C ARG A 138 -6.66 -12.32 -5.77
N LEU A 139 -5.99 -11.16 -5.74
CA LEU A 139 -4.84 -10.92 -4.87
C LEU A 139 -5.24 -10.92 -3.39
N LEU A 140 -6.33 -10.24 -3.05
CA LEU A 140 -6.86 -10.22 -1.67
C LEU A 140 -7.25 -11.61 -1.19
N ASP A 141 -7.84 -12.45 -2.05
CA ASP A 141 -8.18 -13.85 -1.74
C ASP A 141 -6.93 -14.68 -1.40
N LYS A 142 -5.78 -14.39 -2.04
CA LYS A 142 -4.52 -15.07 -1.74
C LYS A 142 -3.85 -14.56 -0.46
N MET A 143 -4.16 -13.35 -0.04
CA MET A 143 -3.67 -12.74 1.20
C MET A 143 -4.68 -12.89 2.35
N ASN A 144 -5.27 -14.05 2.48
CA ASN A 144 -6.35 -14.34 3.45
C ASN A 144 -5.90 -14.38 4.92
N LYS A 145 -4.58 -14.44 5.16
CA LYS A 145 -4.00 -14.39 6.52
C LYS A 145 -3.67 -12.98 6.99
N ARG A 146 -3.97 -11.96 6.18
CA ARG A 146 -3.73 -10.58 6.57
C ARG A 146 -4.48 -10.22 7.85
N ARG A 147 -3.87 -9.37 8.63
CA ARG A 147 -4.45 -8.84 9.89
C ARG A 147 -5.21 -7.55 9.67
N ASN A 148 -4.80 -6.76 8.68
CA ASN A 148 -5.46 -5.51 8.33
C ASN A 148 -5.37 -5.21 6.82
N LEU A 149 -6.37 -4.48 6.35
CA LEU A 149 -6.47 -3.96 5.00
C LEU A 149 -6.74 -2.45 5.06
N GLY A 150 -5.85 -1.66 4.47
CA GLY A 150 -6.04 -0.21 4.28
C GLY A 150 -6.54 0.09 2.87
N LEU A 151 -7.68 0.77 2.76
CA LEU A 151 -8.19 1.33 1.52
C LEU A 151 -8.00 2.84 1.53
N PHE A 152 -7.19 3.35 0.63
CA PHE A 152 -6.94 4.79 0.45
C PHE A 152 -7.44 5.22 -0.92
N SER A 153 -8.32 6.23 -0.93
CA SER A 153 -9.00 6.64 -2.16
C SER A 153 -9.38 8.12 -2.10
N ALA A 154 -9.36 8.81 -3.24
CA ALA A 154 -9.87 10.17 -3.32
C ALA A 154 -11.41 10.18 -3.30
N THR A 155 -12.03 9.17 -3.91
CA THR A 155 -13.48 8.97 -3.94
C THR A 155 -13.85 7.62 -3.36
N ILE A 156 -14.96 7.56 -2.63
CA ILE A 156 -15.51 6.30 -2.11
C ILE A 156 -16.71 5.93 -2.98
N SER A 157 -16.40 5.29 -4.12
CA SER A 157 -17.42 4.78 -5.03
C SER A 157 -18.09 3.52 -4.47
N ARG A 158 -19.18 3.08 -5.13
CA ARG A 158 -19.85 1.83 -4.74
C ARG A 158 -18.90 0.63 -4.86
N GLU A 159 -18.10 0.58 -5.90
CA GLU A 159 -17.14 -0.50 -6.14
C GLU A 159 -16.06 -0.57 -5.05
N VAL A 160 -15.58 0.61 -4.57
CA VAL A 160 -14.64 0.68 -3.44
C VAL A 160 -15.32 0.15 -2.17
N MET A 161 -16.58 0.53 -1.93
CA MET A 161 -17.34 0.03 -0.77
C MET A 161 -17.62 -1.48 -0.87
N ASP A 162 -17.88 -2.00 -2.06
CA ASP A 162 -18.09 -3.46 -2.26
C ASP A 162 -16.83 -4.25 -1.85
N ILE A 163 -15.63 -3.76 -2.18
CA ILE A 163 -14.37 -4.36 -1.70
C ILE A 163 -14.28 -4.26 -0.17
N ALA A 164 -14.59 -3.08 0.39
CA ALA A 164 -14.56 -2.90 1.84
C ALA A 164 -15.48 -3.89 2.57
N TRP A 165 -16.72 -4.04 2.12
CA TRP A 165 -17.68 -4.94 2.75
C TRP A 165 -17.28 -6.41 2.68
N VAL A 166 -16.63 -6.84 1.59
CA VAL A 166 -16.21 -8.23 1.42
C VAL A 166 -14.91 -8.53 2.17
N TYR A 167 -13.95 -7.60 2.21
CA TYR A 167 -12.58 -7.87 2.63
C TYR A 167 -12.15 -7.21 3.94
N GLN A 168 -12.89 -6.21 4.42
CA GLN A 168 -12.59 -5.52 5.68
C GLN A 168 -13.52 -5.95 6.81
N ARG A 169 -13.02 -5.79 8.03
CA ARG A 169 -13.78 -6.06 9.27
C ARG A 169 -13.68 -4.84 10.17
N ASP A 170 -14.83 -4.29 10.55
CA ASP A 170 -14.93 -3.16 11.49
C ASP A 170 -13.93 -2.04 11.15
N ALA A 171 -13.94 -1.62 9.87
CA ALA A 171 -12.99 -0.65 9.37
C ALA A 171 -13.23 0.73 9.99
N ALA A 172 -12.14 1.39 10.38
CA ALA A 172 -12.20 2.81 10.75
C ALA A 172 -12.31 3.68 9.48
N GLU A 173 -13.30 4.54 9.45
CA GLU A 173 -13.49 5.50 8.36
C GLU A 173 -12.80 6.83 8.70
N ILE A 174 -11.95 7.29 7.80
CA ILE A 174 -11.21 8.54 7.95
C ILE A 174 -11.41 9.39 6.71
N THR A 175 -11.80 10.66 6.92
CA THR A 175 -11.91 11.64 5.84
C THR A 175 -10.94 12.78 6.11
N VAL A 176 -10.03 13.03 5.18
CA VAL A 176 -9.14 14.19 5.18
C VAL A 176 -9.77 15.26 4.29
N ARG A 177 -10.01 16.45 4.84
CA ARG A 177 -10.54 17.60 4.10
C ARG A 177 -9.40 18.43 3.53
N GLU A 178 -9.55 18.93 2.29
CA GLU A 178 -8.53 19.76 1.65
C GLU A 178 -8.27 21.10 2.38
N ASP A 179 -9.28 21.63 3.07
CA ASP A 179 -9.23 22.96 3.69
C ASP A 179 -8.27 23.07 4.89
N GLU A 180 -7.84 21.97 5.47
CA GLU A 180 -6.91 21.96 6.61
C GLU A 180 -5.43 21.92 6.22
N GLN A 181 -5.10 21.76 4.93
CA GLN A 181 -3.73 21.52 4.49
C GLN A 181 -3.03 22.69 3.79
N ASN A 182 -3.71 23.78 3.42
CA ASN A 182 -3.12 24.86 2.62
C ASN A 182 -3.33 26.26 3.21
N LYS A 183 -3.13 26.43 4.49
CA LYS A 183 -2.69 27.72 5.00
C LYS A 183 -1.27 27.59 5.53
N PRO A 184 -0.25 27.98 4.74
CA PRO A 184 1.01 28.32 5.39
C PRO A 184 0.65 29.39 6.42
N ASP A 185 0.95 29.11 7.67
CA ASP A 185 0.79 30.08 8.75
C ASP A 185 1.78 31.23 8.48
N LEU A 186 1.33 32.22 7.73
CA LEU A 186 2.08 33.43 7.42
C LEU A 186 2.11 34.40 8.62
N SER A 187 1.60 33.99 9.78
CA SER A 187 1.57 34.82 10.99
C SER A 187 2.93 34.97 11.68
N LEU A 188 3.98 34.29 11.19
CA LEU A 188 5.33 34.38 11.74
C LEU A 188 6.28 35.28 10.96
N ILE A 189 5.79 36.09 10.02
CA ILE A 189 6.61 37.16 9.38
C ILE A 189 6.13 38.48 9.91
N HIS A 190 6.42 38.79 11.15
CA HIS A 190 6.56 40.14 11.65
C HIS A 190 8.00 40.32 12.12
N ILE A 191 8.78 40.97 11.24
CA ILE A 191 10.00 41.69 11.60
C ILE A 191 9.59 43.00 12.22
#